data_ec71cd1874184ca9e64a06262d16ef9e
#
_entry.id   ec71cd1874184ca9e64a06262d16ef9e
#
_cell.length_a   1.000
_cell.length_b   1.000
_cell.length_c   1.000
_cell.angle_alpha   90.00
_cell.angle_beta   90.00
_cell.angle_gamma   90.00
#
_symmetry.space_group_name_H-M   'P 1'
#
loop_
_entity.id
_entity.type
_entity.pdbx_description
1 polymer ?
#
loop_
_entity_poly.entity_id
_entity_poly.type
_entity_poly.pdbx_seq_one_letter_code
_entity_poly.pdbx_strand_id
1 'polypeptide(L)'
;MKRIVLFVATNLGVVLLLGVIARLLGVDRFLYQSGLNLTSLLIFAAIFGMGGSLISLLMSKWIAKMSVGAQVIEQPRTQTEQWLVETVRRQAQRAGIGMPEVAIYDSPEPNAFATGANRNAALVAVSTGLLEQMTAEEAEAVLGHEVSHVANGDMVTLALIQGVLNTFVIALSRVVGYLVDQALSSRDQEYRGPGIGYWITSMVMEVVFGLLASLVVMWFSRWREFHADAGGAELAGRGKMIAALERLRQLSEPSQLPSQMAAFGINGGLGDGLRKLFMTHPPLEERIEALRRRA
;
A
#
# COMPACT_ATOMS: atom_id res chain seq x y z
N MET A 1 9.51 -16.83 -6.60
CA MET A 1 8.82 -17.51 -7.69
C MET A 1 7.38 -17.91 -7.34
N LYS A 2 7.10 -18.62 -6.23
CA LYS A 2 5.72 -19.04 -5.87
C LYS A 2 4.71 -17.88 -5.83
N ARG A 3 5.07 -16.70 -5.27
CA ARG A 3 4.19 -15.53 -5.17
C ARG A 3 3.87 -14.91 -6.53
N ILE A 4 4.85 -14.84 -7.45
CA ILE A 4 4.63 -14.34 -8.81
C ILE A 4 3.72 -15.29 -9.60
N VAL A 5 3.94 -16.61 -9.47
CA VAL A 5 3.08 -17.62 -10.09
C VAL A 5 1.65 -17.51 -9.54
N LEU A 6 1.50 -17.41 -8.22
CA LEU A 6 0.19 -17.25 -7.58
C LEU A 6 -0.50 -15.96 -8.04
N PHE A 7 0.25 -14.88 -8.17
CA PHE A 7 -0.24 -13.60 -8.70
C PHE A 7 -0.76 -13.73 -10.14
N VAL A 8 0.06 -14.24 -11.04
CA VAL A 8 -0.34 -14.44 -12.45
C VAL A 8 -1.56 -15.33 -12.52
N ALA A 9 -1.57 -16.44 -11.76
CA ALA A 9 -2.71 -17.36 -11.71
C ALA A 9 -3.98 -16.67 -11.15
N THR A 10 -3.87 -15.90 -10.07
CA THR A 10 -5.00 -15.18 -9.48
C THR A 10 -5.55 -14.13 -10.45
N ASN A 11 -4.68 -13.35 -11.09
CA ASN A 11 -5.13 -12.35 -12.07
C ASN A 11 -5.77 -12.99 -13.29
N LEU A 12 -5.18 -14.07 -13.83
CA LEU A 12 -5.79 -14.81 -14.92
C LEU A 12 -7.16 -15.36 -14.50
N GLY A 13 -7.27 -15.93 -13.31
CA GLY A 13 -8.53 -16.39 -12.73
C GLY A 13 -9.57 -15.27 -12.61
N VAL A 14 -9.14 -14.08 -12.16
CA VAL A 14 -10.00 -12.89 -12.07
C VAL A 14 -10.49 -12.43 -13.44
N VAL A 15 -9.60 -12.33 -14.42
CA VAL A 15 -9.99 -11.93 -15.80
C VAL A 15 -10.95 -12.94 -16.39
N LEU A 16 -10.70 -14.24 -16.20
CA LEU A 16 -11.59 -15.31 -16.67
C LEU A 16 -12.95 -15.24 -15.94
N LEU A 17 -12.96 -15.06 -14.64
CA LEU A 17 -14.19 -14.92 -13.85
C LEU A 17 -15.02 -13.72 -14.31
N LEU A 18 -14.39 -12.55 -14.49
CA LEU A 18 -15.05 -11.36 -15.03
C LEU A 18 -15.60 -11.61 -16.43
N GLY A 19 -14.85 -12.32 -17.29
CA GLY A 19 -15.31 -12.69 -18.62
C GLY A 19 -16.54 -13.61 -18.60
N VAL A 20 -16.55 -14.60 -17.70
CA VAL A 20 -17.70 -15.51 -17.51
C VAL A 20 -18.91 -14.75 -16.97
N ILE A 21 -18.75 -13.94 -15.92
CA ILE A 21 -19.85 -13.13 -15.34
C ILE A 21 -20.43 -12.19 -16.39
N ALA A 22 -19.58 -11.48 -17.13
CA ALA A 22 -20.00 -10.55 -18.16
C ALA A 22 -20.80 -11.26 -19.29
N ARG A 23 -20.40 -12.47 -19.68
CA ARG A 23 -21.16 -13.29 -20.66
C ARG A 23 -22.49 -13.74 -20.10
N LEU A 24 -22.54 -14.23 -18.86
CA LEU A 24 -23.79 -14.66 -18.22
C LEU A 24 -24.79 -13.52 -18.06
N LEU A 25 -24.32 -12.30 -17.82
CA LEU A 25 -25.14 -11.09 -17.73
C LEU A 25 -25.48 -10.52 -19.12
N GLY A 26 -25.03 -11.13 -20.22
CA GLY A 26 -25.26 -10.63 -21.57
C GLY A 26 -24.50 -9.36 -21.93
N VAL A 27 -23.55 -8.94 -21.09
CA VAL A 27 -22.73 -7.73 -21.29
C VAL A 27 -21.89 -7.84 -22.55
N ASP A 28 -21.43 -9.04 -22.91
CA ASP A 28 -20.66 -9.29 -24.13
C ASP A 28 -21.46 -9.02 -25.41
N ARG A 29 -22.73 -9.48 -25.48
CA ARG A 29 -23.63 -9.19 -26.61
C ARG A 29 -23.94 -7.71 -26.72
N PHE A 30 -24.15 -7.11 -25.57
CA PHE A 30 -24.45 -5.71 -25.45
C PHE A 30 -23.25 -4.83 -25.89
N LEU A 31 -22.03 -5.15 -25.41
CA LEU A 31 -20.80 -4.47 -25.81
C LEU A 31 -20.49 -4.68 -27.30
N TYR A 32 -20.76 -5.88 -27.84
CA TYR A 32 -20.52 -6.19 -29.26
C TYR A 32 -21.43 -5.38 -30.19
N GLN A 33 -22.71 -5.25 -29.87
CA GLN A 33 -23.67 -4.45 -30.62
C GLN A 33 -23.27 -2.97 -30.71
N SER A 34 -22.40 -2.55 -29.85
CA SER A 34 -21.96 -1.19 -29.64
C SER A 34 -20.49 -0.96 -29.97
N GLY A 35 -19.86 -1.94 -30.62
CA GLY A 35 -18.47 -1.84 -31.13
C GLY A 35 -17.37 -1.98 -30.09
N LEU A 36 -17.70 -2.29 -28.85
CA LEU A 36 -16.72 -2.63 -27.83
C LEU A 36 -16.56 -4.14 -27.71
N ASN A 37 -15.32 -4.60 -27.79
CA ASN A 37 -15.02 -6.01 -27.60
C ASN A 37 -14.66 -6.26 -26.14
N LEU A 38 -15.47 -7.07 -25.43
CA LEU A 38 -15.24 -7.41 -24.02
C LEU A 38 -13.84 -8.01 -23.78
N THR A 39 -13.39 -8.88 -24.68
CA THR A 39 -12.06 -9.50 -24.56
C THR A 39 -10.95 -8.46 -24.62
N SER A 40 -11.04 -7.53 -25.57
CA SER A 40 -10.08 -6.43 -25.69
C SER A 40 -10.10 -5.51 -24.47
N LEU A 41 -11.29 -5.22 -23.91
CA LEU A 41 -11.43 -4.43 -22.68
C LEU A 41 -10.77 -5.12 -21.47
N LEU A 42 -11.00 -6.42 -21.31
CA LEU A 42 -10.41 -7.18 -20.20
C LEU A 42 -8.89 -7.30 -20.32
N ILE A 43 -8.38 -7.51 -21.54
CA ILE A 43 -6.92 -7.51 -21.81
C ILE A 43 -6.33 -6.12 -21.48
N PHE A 44 -6.96 -5.07 -21.97
CA PHE A 44 -6.55 -3.69 -21.67
C PHE A 44 -6.52 -3.43 -20.15
N ALA A 45 -7.60 -3.74 -19.44
CA ALA A 45 -7.69 -3.56 -18.00
C ALA A 45 -6.61 -4.36 -17.24
N ALA A 46 -6.33 -5.60 -17.68
CA ALA A 46 -5.28 -6.42 -17.08
C ALA A 46 -3.87 -5.85 -17.33
N ILE A 47 -3.57 -5.43 -18.56
CA ILE A 47 -2.27 -4.85 -18.90
C ILE A 47 -2.02 -3.56 -18.09
N PHE A 48 -2.98 -2.64 -18.07
CA PHE A 48 -2.82 -1.36 -17.39
C PHE A 48 -2.92 -1.49 -15.86
N GLY A 49 -3.86 -2.29 -15.34
CA GLY A 49 -4.04 -2.51 -13.92
C GLY A 49 -2.86 -3.23 -13.28
N MET A 50 -2.44 -4.36 -13.86
CA MET A 50 -1.30 -5.14 -13.37
C MET A 50 0.04 -4.52 -13.76
N GLY A 51 0.17 -4.10 -15.02
CA GLY A 51 1.41 -3.51 -15.53
C GLY A 51 1.79 -2.27 -14.74
N GLY A 52 0.83 -1.38 -14.48
CA GLY A 52 1.05 -0.19 -13.67
C GLY A 52 1.55 -0.50 -12.26
N SER A 53 0.94 -1.47 -11.57
CA SER A 53 1.36 -1.87 -10.22
C SER A 53 2.73 -2.55 -10.20
N LEU A 54 3.07 -3.34 -11.20
CA LEU A 54 4.38 -3.97 -11.34
C LEU A 54 5.48 -2.94 -11.62
N ILE A 55 5.24 -2.00 -12.53
CA ILE A 55 6.17 -0.90 -12.82
C ILE A 55 6.41 -0.08 -11.55
N SER A 56 5.33 0.30 -10.85
CA SER A 56 5.42 1.03 -9.57
C SER A 56 6.26 0.27 -8.54
N LEU A 57 6.05 -1.05 -8.40
CA LEU A 57 6.84 -1.90 -7.49
C LEU A 57 8.31 -1.95 -7.89
N LEU A 58 8.63 -2.14 -9.19
CA LEU A 58 10.00 -2.19 -9.67
C LEU A 58 10.74 -0.86 -9.50
N MET A 59 10.01 0.24 -9.65
CA MET A 59 10.54 1.60 -9.47
C MET A 59 10.53 2.07 -8.01
N SER A 60 9.87 1.35 -7.09
CA SER A 60 9.59 1.80 -5.73
C SER A 60 10.84 2.25 -4.98
N LYS A 61 11.92 1.51 -5.07
CA LYS A 61 13.21 1.81 -4.42
C LYS A 61 13.85 3.09 -4.97
N TRP A 62 13.81 3.28 -6.29
CA TRP A 62 14.34 4.48 -6.93
C TRP A 62 13.48 5.71 -6.59
N ILE A 63 12.16 5.58 -6.72
CA ILE A 63 11.20 6.64 -6.39
C ILE A 63 11.35 7.03 -4.91
N ALA A 64 11.40 6.07 -3.99
CA ALA A 64 11.53 6.34 -2.56
C ALA A 64 12.82 7.10 -2.25
N LYS A 65 13.97 6.68 -2.80
CA LYS A 65 15.23 7.40 -2.60
C LYS A 65 15.16 8.84 -3.09
N MET A 66 14.59 9.07 -4.27
CA MET A 66 14.46 10.41 -4.83
C MET A 66 13.46 11.29 -4.06
N SER A 67 12.33 10.72 -3.63
CA SER A 67 11.24 11.49 -2.98
C SER A 67 11.66 12.09 -1.65
N VAL A 68 12.50 11.40 -0.89
CA VAL A 68 12.96 11.87 0.44
C VAL A 68 14.43 12.28 0.44
N GLY A 69 15.12 12.24 -0.68
CA GLY A 69 16.55 12.54 -0.74
C GLY A 69 17.43 11.56 0.05
N ALA A 70 17.02 10.29 0.13
CA ALA A 70 17.69 9.30 0.97
C ALA A 70 19.12 9.02 0.48
N GLN A 71 20.07 9.13 1.40
CA GLN A 71 21.50 8.89 1.15
C GLN A 71 21.84 7.47 1.63
N VAL A 72 22.25 6.62 0.69
CA VAL A 72 22.65 5.24 1.00
C VAL A 72 24.01 5.25 1.66
N ILE A 73 24.14 4.53 2.75
CA ILE A 73 25.40 4.33 3.51
C ILE A 73 26.19 3.22 2.83
N GLU A 74 27.07 3.59 1.90
CA GLU A 74 27.98 2.62 1.27
C GLU A 74 29.12 2.22 2.20
N GLN A 75 29.72 3.21 2.87
CA GLN A 75 30.75 3.04 3.86
C GLN A 75 30.39 3.84 5.12
N PRO A 76 30.10 3.18 6.25
CA PRO A 76 29.76 3.88 7.49
C PRO A 76 30.94 4.73 7.98
N ARG A 77 30.71 6.02 8.19
CA ARG A 77 31.74 6.99 8.62
C ARG A 77 31.56 7.42 10.09
N THR A 78 30.32 7.39 10.58
CA THR A 78 29.99 7.77 11.94
C THR A 78 29.64 6.54 12.79
N GLN A 79 29.71 6.68 14.10
CA GLN A 79 29.30 5.61 15.02
C GLN A 79 27.81 5.25 14.85
N THR A 80 26.96 6.23 14.59
CA THR A 80 25.53 6.03 14.31
C THR A 80 25.31 5.23 13.03
N GLU A 81 26.02 5.57 11.95
CA GLU A 81 25.93 4.82 10.68
C GLU A 81 26.43 3.38 10.85
N GLN A 82 27.51 3.17 11.58
CA GLN A 82 28.04 1.82 11.88
C GLN A 82 27.01 1.00 12.66
N TRP A 83 26.45 1.56 13.71
CA TRP A 83 25.41 0.93 14.50
C TRP A 83 24.18 0.59 13.66
N LEU A 84 23.72 1.50 12.82
CA LEU A 84 22.55 1.34 11.96
C LEU A 84 22.74 0.19 10.96
N VAL A 85 23.87 0.20 10.24
CA VAL A 85 24.19 -0.85 9.26
C VAL A 85 24.34 -2.21 9.94
N GLU A 86 25.02 -2.28 11.10
CA GLU A 86 25.22 -3.53 11.83
C GLU A 86 23.91 -4.08 12.40
N THR A 87 23.02 -3.19 12.88
CA THR A 87 21.70 -3.58 13.39
C THR A 87 20.84 -4.18 12.28
N VAL A 88 20.76 -3.51 11.12
CA VAL A 88 20.00 -4.04 9.96
C VAL A 88 20.63 -5.35 9.46
N ARG A 89 21.95 -5.46 9.44
CA ARG A 89 22.66 -6.71 9.04
C ARG A 89 22.27 -7.88 9.95
N ARG A 90 22.36 -7.69 11.26
CA ARG A 90 22.00 -8.70 12.26
C ARG A 90 20.53 -9.12 12.13
N GLN A 91 19.62 -8.18 11.95
CA GLN A 91 18.20 -8.45 11.78
C GLN A 91 17.90 -9.14 10.45
N ALA A 92 18.52 -8.72 9.35
CA ALA A 92 18.36 -9.36 8.03
C ALA A 92 18.85 -10.81 8.05
N GLN A 93 19.97 -11.09 8.70
CA GLN A 93 20.48 -12.46 8.89
C GLN A 93 19.50 -13.32 9.70
N ARG A 94 18.96 -12.79 10.80
CA ARG A 94 17.95 -13.49 11.62
C ARG A 94 16.65 -13.74 10.87
N ALA A 95 16.25 -12.79 10.03
CA ALA A 95 15.05 -12.91 9.19
C ALA A 95 15.25 -13.77 7.92
N GLY A 96 16.47 -14.21 7.63
CA GLY A 96 16.80 -15.04 6.47
C GLY A 96 16.61 -14.32 5.12
N ILE A 97 16.90 -13.03 5.08
CA ILE A 97 16.86 -12.19 3.87
C ILE A 97 18.26 -11.67 3.51
N GLY A 98 18.43 -11.25 2.26
CA GLY A 98 19.66 -10.55 1.84
C GLY A 98 19.79 -9.21 2.56
N MET A 99 21.05 -8.71 2.68
CA MET A 99 21.31 -7.41 3.31
C MET A 99 20.63 -6.29 2.52
N PRO A 100 19.69 -5.52 3.12
CA PRO A 100 19.11 -4.35 2.48
C PRO A 100 20.15 -3.23 2.30
N GLU A 101 19.95 -2.36 1.32
CA GLU A 101 20.59 -1.05 1.34
C GLU A 101 20.07 -0.28 2.55
N VAL A 102 20.96 0.36 3.29
CA VAL A 102 20.62 1.18 4.44
C VAL A 102 20.84 2.64 4.08
N ALA A 103 19.85 3.49 4.34
CA ALA A 103 19.92 4.90 4.01
C ALA A 103 19.42 5.80 5.15
N ILE A 104 19.91 7.02 5.18
CA ILE A 104 19.42 8.10 6.04
C ILE A 104 18.86 9.20 5.15
N TYR A 105 17.75 9.82 5.57
CA TYR A 105 17.19 11.00 4.93
C TYR A 105 16.89 12.09 5.95
N ASP A 106 16.98 13.33 5.51
CA ASP A 106 16.77 14.49 6.37
C ASP A 106 15.27 14.76 6.53
N SER A 107 14.78 14.56 7.74
CA SER A 107 13.43 14.87 8.15
C SER A 107 13.36 14.96 9.66
N PRO A 108 12.75 16.03 10.23
CA PRO A 108 12.59 16.18 11.68
C PRO A 108 11.55 15.21 12.25
N GLU A 109 10.67 14.63 11.42
CA GLU A 109 9.67 13.67 11.86
C GLU A 109 10.32 12.28 12.05
N PRO A 110 10.06 11.60 13.20
CA PRO A 110 10.57 10.26 13.45
C PRO A 110 9.86 9.26 12.53
N ASN A 111 10.59 8.78 11.52
CA ASN A 111 10.03 7.87 10.53
C ASN A 111 11.11 6.90 10.01
N ALA A 112 10.66 5.71 9.62
CA ALA A 112 11.44 4.74 8.85
C ALA A 112 10.55 4.07 7.82
N PHE A 113 11.13 3.57 6.77
CA PHE A 113 10.42 2.76 5.79
C PHE A 113 11.31 1.73 5.12
N ALA A 114 10.70 0.64 4.67
CA ALA A 114 11.33 -0.33 3.81
C ALA A 114 10.59 -0.44 2.48
N THR A 115 11.33 -0.61 1.37
CA THR A 115 10.75 -0.80 0.05
C THR A 115 11.63 -1.63 -0.86
N GLY A 116 11.05 -2.17 -1.91
CA GLY A 116 11.73 -2.93 -2.95
C GLY A 116 10.93 -4.14 -3.44
N ALA A 117 11.15 -4.49 -4.70
CA ALA A 117 10.51 -5.63 -5.36
C ALA A 117 11.10 -7.00 -4.94
N ASN A 118 12.30 -7.00 -4.37
CA ASN A 118 13.03 -8.21 -4.00
C ASN A 118 13.51 -8.12 -2.55
N ARG A 119 13.12 -9.09 -1.73
CA ARG A 119 13.52 -9.17 -0.32
C ARG A 119 15.05 -9.26 -0.09
N ASN A 120 15.80 -9.71 -1.11
CA ASN A 120 17.24 -9.80 -1.04
C ASN A 120 17.97 -8.56 -1.61
N ALA A 121 17.22 -7.53 -2.02
CA ALA A 121 17.73 -6.29 -2.57
C ALA A 121 16.85 -5.10 -2.19
N ALA A 122 16.26 -5.13 -0.99
CA ALA A 122 15.41 -4.07 -0.46
C ALA A 122 16.22 -2.83 -0.02
N LEU A 123 15.51 -1.76 0.28
CA LEU A 123 16.01 -0.56 0.93
C LEU A 123 15.33 -0.44 2.30
N VAL A 124 16.09 -0.11 3.33
CA VAL A 124 15.62 0.34 4.64
C VAL A 124 16.17 1.74 4.85
N ALA A 125 15.29 2.73 5.01
CA ALA A 125 15.66 4.12 5.20
C ALA A 125 15.09 4.66 6.51
N VAL A 126 15.87 5.47 7.22
CA VAL A 126 15.48 6.11 8.49
C VAL A 126 15.66 7.62 8.40
N SER A 127 14.80 8.36 9.06
CA SER A 127 14.92 9.82 9.17
C SER A 127 15.95 10.21 10.23
N THR A 128 16.53 11.40 10.07
CA THR A 128 17.35 12.04 11.12
C THR A 128 16.54 12.21 12.39
N GLY A 129 15.27 12.62 12.29
CA GLY A 129 14.37 12.77 13.43
C GLY A 129 14.10 11.49 14.21
N LEU A 130 14.09 10.33 13.57
CA LEU A 130 13.99 9.04 14.28
C LEU A 130 15.25 8.79 15.11
N LEU A 131 16.42 9.01 14.55
CA LEU A 131 17.70 8.79 15.22
C LEU A 131 17.95 9.78 16.38
N GLU A 132 17.37 10.97 16.31
CA GLU A 132 17.51 12.01 17.34
C GLU A 132 16.47 11.86 18.48
N GLN A 133 15.26 11.40 18.18
CA GLN A 133 14.15 11.40 19.12
C GLN A 133 13.89 10.04 19.79
N MET A 134 14.46 8.98 19.26
CA MET A 134 14.32 7.61 19.80
C MET A 134 15.64 7.13 20.41
N THR A 135 15.54 6.32 21.46
CA THR A 135 16.70 5.61 22.00
C THR A 135 17.17 4.56 20.99
N ALA A 136 18.41 4.12 21.12
CA ALA A 136 18.95 3.06 20.26
C ALA A 136 18.11 1.76 20.32
N GLU A 137 17.52 1.45 21.47
CA GLU A 137 16.67 0.26 21.64
C GLU A 137 15.32 0.40 20.96
N GLU A 138 14.70 1.58 21.00
CA GLU A 138 13.47 1.89 20.30
C GLU A 138 13.69 1.91 18.79
N ALA A 139 14.76 2.55 18.33
CA ALA A 139 15.15 2.58 16.92
C ALA A 139 15.47 1.16 16.38
N GLU A 140 16.15 0.31 17.18
CA GLU A 140 16.38 -1.10 16.84
C GLU A 140 15.06 -1.85 16.61
N ALA A 141 14.04 -1.58 17.40
CA ALA A 141 12.73 -2.20 17.25
C ALA A 141 11.99 -1.72 15.99
N VAL A 142 12.06 -0.42 15.68
CA VAL A 142 11.51 0.14 14.42
C VAL A 142 12.21 -0.50 13.22
N LEU A 143 13.54 -0.63 13.24
CA LEU A 143 14.28 -1.31 12.18
C LEU A 143 13.87 -2.78 12.05
N GLY A 144 13.63 -3.48 13.17
CA GLY A 144 13.11 -4.85 13.17
C GLY A 144 11.74 -4.96 12.52
N HIS A 145 10.87 -3.99 12.76
CA HIS A 145 9.56 -3.89 12.11
C HIS A 145 9.72 -3.73 10.58
N GLU A 146 10.58 -2.82 10.11
CA GLU A 146 10.83 -2.60 8.69
C GLU A 146 11.46 -3.83 8.01
N VAL A 147 12.43 -4.46 8.66
CA VAL A 147 13.04 -5.71 8.18
C VAL A 147 12.00 -6.84 8.11
N SER A 148 11.04 -6.88 9.04
CA SER A 148 9.95 -7.85 9.02
C SER A 148 9.02 -7.65 7.81
N HIS A 149 8.68 -6.42 7.43
CA HIS A 149 7.96 -6.13 6.20
C HIS A 149 8.68 -6.66 4.96
N VAL A 150 10.00 -6.49 4.90
CA VAL A 150 10.82 -7.03 3.81
C VAL A 150 10.79 -8.55 3.80
N ALA A 151 10.98 -9.20 4.95
CA ALA A 151 10.98 -10.65 5.08
C ALA A 151 9.62 -11.27 4.71
N ASN A 152 8.53 -10.64 5.13
CA ASN A 152 7.16 -11.02 4.76
C ASN A 152 6.87 -10.80 3.28
N GLY A 153 7.64 -9.95 2.58
CA GLY A 153 7.41 -9.56 1.19
C GLY A 153 6.13 -8.76 1.00
N ASP A 154 5.84 -7.90 1.96
CA ASP A 154 4.62 -7.11 2.05
C ASP A 154 4.48 -6.14 0.87
N MET A 155 5.58 -5.56 0.39
CA MET A 155 5.59 -4.67 -0.78
C MET A 155 5.10 -5.39 -2.04
N VAL A 156 5.59 -6.62 -2.25
CA VAL A 156 5.17 -7.44 -3.39
C VAL A 156 3.69 -7.80 -3.27
N THR A 157 3.25 -8.27 -2.10
CA THR A 157 1.86 -8.67 -1.87
C THR A 157 0.91 -7.49 -2.06
N LEU A 158 1.27 -6.30 -1.54
CA LEU A 158 0.47 -5.08 -1.70
C LEU A 158 0.35 -4.67 -3.18
N ALA A 159 1.48 -4.66 -3.92
CA ALA A 159 1.47 -4.35 -5.35
C ALA A 159 0.60 -5.34 -6.15
N LEU A 160 0.58 -6.62 -5.74
CA LEU A 160 -0.25 -7.65 -6.37
C LEU A 160 -1.75 -7.39 -6.13
N ILE A 161 -2.13 -7.11 -4.89
CA ILE A 161 -3.52 -6.74 -4.55
C ILE A 161 -3.92 -5.50 -5.34
N GLN A 162 -3.08 -4.48 -5.37
CA GLN A 162 -3.32 -3.24 -6.11
C GLN A 162 -3.51 -3.50 -7.61
N GLY A 163 -2.70 -4.37 -8.22
CA GLY A 163 -2.84 -4.73 -9.64
C GLY A 163 -4.16 -5.41 -9.96
N VAL A 164 -4.60 -6.35 -9.11
CA VAL A 164 -5.93 -6.98 -9.23
C VAL A 164 -7.03 -5.94 -9.12
N LEU A 165 -7.01 -5.13 -8.07
CA LEU A 165 -8.03 -4.11 -7.83
C LEU A 165 -8.09 -3.09 -8.95
N ASN A 166 -6.95 -2.62 -9.47
CA ASN A 166 -6.89 -1.70 -10.60
C ASN A 166 -7.52 -2.30 -11.86
N THR A 167 -7.28 -3.61 -12.10
CA THR A 167 -7.93 -4.32 -13.22
C THR A 167 -9.45 -4.28 -13.10
N PHE A 168 -10.00 -4.54 -11.90
CA PHE A 168 -11.42 -4.43 -11.64
C PHE A 168 -11.94 -3.00 -11.83
N VAL A 169 -11.25 -2.02 -11.25
CA VAL A 169 -11.63 -0.60 -11.35
C VAL A 169 -11.72 -0.17 -12.81
N ILE A 170 -10.71 -0.45 -13.62
CA ILE A 170 -10.68 -0.09 -15.03
C ILE A 170 -11.81 -0.81 -15.80
N ALA A 171 -11.96 -2.13 -15.63
CA ALA A 171 -12.97 -2.90 -16.35
C ALA A 171 -14.40 -2.45 -16.02
N LEU A 172 -14.73 -2.34 -14.72
CA LEU A 172 -16.07 -1.95 -14.28
C LEU A 172 -16.40 -0.51 -14.66
N SER A 173 -15.46 0.41 -14.54
CA SER A 173 -15.68 1.82 -14.93
C SER A 173 -16.02 1.95 -16.41
N ARG A 174 -15.35 1.20 -17.27
CA ARG A 174 -15.62 1.20 -18.72
C ARG A 174 -16.98 0.58 -19.03
N VAL A 175 -17.36 -0.50 -18.35
CA VAL A 175 -18.68 -1.13 -18.53
C VAL A 175 -19.79 -0.17 -18.11
N VAL A 176 -19.68 0.47 -16.93
CA VAL A 176 -20.69 1.44 -16.45
C VAL A 176 -20.75 2.66 -17.36
N GLY A 177 -19.59 3.22 -17.75
CA GLY A 177 -19.52 4.35 -18.68
C GLY A 177 -20.24 4.06 -19.97
N TYR A 178 -20.08 2.87 -20.47
CA TYR A 178 -20.72 2.39 -21.66
C TYR A 178 -22.24 2.23 -21.51
N LEU A 179 -22.71 1.62 -20.41
CA LEU A 179 -24.13 1.46 -20.10
C LEU A 179 -24.86 2.81 -20.01
N VAL A 180 -24.21 3.79 -19.38
CA VAL A 180 -24.77 5.14 -19.25
C VAL A 180 -24.80 5.87 -20.59
N ASP A 181 -23.73 5.80 -21.36
CA ASP A 181 -23.66 6.44 -22.69
C ASP A 181 -24.78 5.92 -23.61
N GLN A 182 -25.02 4.60 -23.58
CA GLN A 182 -26.10 4.01 -24.35
C GLN A 182 -27.50 4.43 -23.85
N ALA A 183 -27.67 4.51 -22.52
CA ALA A 183 -28.95 4.97 -21.96
C ALA A 183 -29.27 6.43 -22.31
N LEU A 184 -28.24 7.26 -22.50
CA LEU A 184 -28.35 8.67 -22.84
C LEU A 184 -28.42 8.93 -24.36
N SER A 185 -27.96 7.97 -25.18
CA SER A 185 -27.98 8.11 -26.64
C SER A 185 -29.39 7.89 -27.18
N SER A 186 -29.87 8.84 -28.00
CA SER A 186 -31.13 8.71 -28.69
C SER A 186 -31.10 7.54 -29.70
N ARG A 187 -32.20 6.77 -29.81
CA ARG A 187 -32.32 5.54 -30.63
C ARG A 187 -32.05 5.75 -32.14
N ASP A 188 -31.97 6.98 -32.59
CA ASP A 188 -31.88 7.34 -34.04
C ASP A 188 -30.45 7.71 -34.49
N GLN A 189 -29.43 7.59 -33.63
CA GLN A 189 -28.05 7.87 -34.05
C GLN A 189 -27.40 6.61 -34.64
N GLU A 190 -27.09 6.68 -35.93
CA GLU A 190 -26.15 5.79 -36.60
C GLU A 190 -24.89 5.61 -35.73
N TYR A 191 -24.45 4.40 -35.59
CA TYR A 191 -23.34 3.98 -34.71
C TYR A 191 -22.12 4.92 -34.86
N ARG A 192 -21.94 5.80 -33.93
CA ARG A 192 -20.69 6.55 -33.66
C ARG A 192 -20.12 5.99 -32.39
N GLY A 193 -18.82 5.68 -32.35
CA GLY A 193 -18.13 5.14 -31.20
C GLY A 193 -18.44 5.82 -29.85
N PRO A 194 -17.76 5.51 -28.74
CA PRO A 194 -18.08 6.00 -27.41
C PRO A 194 -18.27 7.52 -27.37
N GLY A 195 -19.43 8.00 -26.93
CA GLY A 195 -19.77 9.41 -26.79
C GLY A 195 -19.08 10.06 -25.58
N ILE A 196 -19.32 11.36 -25.40
CA ILE A 196 -18.79 12.12 -24.27
C ILE A 196 -19.31 11.56 -22.92
N GLY A 197 -20.55 11.02 -22.92
CA GLY A 197 -21.14 10.36 -21.76
C GLY A 197 -20.31 9.17 -21.26
N TYR A 198 -19.81 8.37 -22.19
CA TYR A 198 -18.89 7.27 -21.87
C TYR A 198 -17.64 7.74 -21.13
N TRP A 199 -16.95 8.77 -21.65
CA TRP A 199 -15.69 9.24 -21.07
C TRP A 199 -15.88 9.86 -19.70
N ILE A 200 -16.88 10.73 -19.55
CA ILE A 200 -17.17 11.38 -18.25
C ILE A 200 -17.58 10.33 -17.23
N THR A 201 -18.53 9.45 -17.57
CA THR A 201 -18.99 8.41 -16.63
C THR A 201 -17.87 7.45 -16.26
N SER A 202 -17.06 7.01 -17.22
CA SER A 202 -15.93 6.12 -16.94
C SER A 202 -14.93 6.78 -15.97
N MET A 203 -14.60 8.05 -16.17
CA MET A 203 -13.70 8.81 -15.31
C MET A 203 -14.27 8.95 -13.88
N VAL A 204 -15.55 9.31 -13.76
CA VAL A 204 -16.21 9.39 -12.44
C VAL A 204 -16.24 8.05 -11.75
N MET A 205 -16.56 6.98 -12.47
CA MET A 205 -16.62 5.63 -11.91
C MET A 205 -15.23 5.09 -11.56
N GLU A 206 -14.17 5.47 -12.27
CA GLU A 206 -12.80 5.16 -11.86
C GLU A 206 -12.46 5.74 -10.48
N VAL A 207 -12.87 6.98 -10.22
CA VAL A 207 -12.70 7.61 -8.91
C VAL A 207 -13.51 6.86 -7.83
N VAL A 208 -14.79 6.60 -8.09
CA VAL A 208 -15.68 5.90 -7.13
C VAL A 208 -15.17 4.50 -6.82
N PHE A 209 -14.90 3.69 -7.84
CA PHE A 209 -14.38 2.34 -7.63
C PHE A 209 -12.96 2.34 -7.07
N GLY A 210 -12.13 3.34 -7.42
CA GLY A 210 -10.81 3.55 -6.83
C GLY A 210 -10.88 3.80 -5.33
N LEU A 211 -11.82 4.63 -4.87
CA LEU A 211 -12.08 4.85 -3.44
C LEU A 211 -12.54 3.56 -2.74
N LEU A 212 -13.43 2.78 -3.36
CA LEU A 212 -13.85 1.48 -2.81
C LEU A 212 -12.69 0.48 -2.77
N ALA A 213 -11.89 0.41 -3.82
CA ALA A 213 -10.70 -0.43 -3.88
C ALA A 213 -9.67 -0.05 -2.81
N SER A 214 -9.53 1.25 -2.51
CA SER A 214 -8.62 1.72 -1.47
C SER A 214 -8.97 1.18 -0.08
N LEU A 215 -10.24 0.93 0.23
CA LEU A 215 -10.65 0.33 1.50
C LEU A 215 -10.07 -1.08 1.69
N VAL A 216 -10.02 -1.86 0.61
CA VAL A 216 -9.42 -3.21 0.62
C VAL A 216 -7.90 -3.10 0.85
N VAL A 217 -7.25 -2.16 0.16
CA VAL A 217 -5.80 -1.90 0.32
C VAL A 217 -5.48 -1.47 1.76
N MET A 218 -6.28 -0.55 2.32
CA MET A 218 -6.10 -0.06 3.70
C MET A 218 -6.35 -1.16 4.73
N TRP A 219 -7.38 -1.99 4.52
CA TRP A 219 -7.63 -3.15 5.38
C TRP A 219 -6.43 -4.11 5.39
N PHE A 220 -5.91 -4.47 4.21
CA PHE A 220 -4.73 -5.34 4.10
C PHE A 220 -3.49 -4.66 4.69
N SER A 221 -3.30 -3.35 4.48
CA SER A 221 -2.21 -2.58 5.05
C SER A 221 -2.21 -2.67 6.59
N ARG A 222 -3.38 -2.46 7.23
CA ARG A 222 -3.51 -2.60 8.70
C ARG A 222 -3.25 -4.03 9.18
N TRP A 223 -3.72 -5.03 8.46
CA TRP A 223 -3.52 -6.43 8.84
C TRP A 223 -2.05 -6.83 8.86
N ARG A 224 -1.27 -6.39 7.87
CA ARG A 224 0.17 -6.69 7.81
C ARG A 224 0.98 -6.02 8.92
N GLU A 225 0.54 -4.87 9.45
CA GLU A 225 1.21 -4.17 10.56
C GLU A 225 1.35 -5.06 11.81
N PHE A 226 0.29 -5.78 12.17
CA PHE A 226 0.34 -6.71 13.31
C PHE A 226 1.33 -7.87 13.10
N HIS A 227 1.56 -8.26 11.85
CA HIS A 227 2.57 -9.27 11.52
C HIS A 227 3.99 -8.69 11.55
N ALA A 228 4.15 -7.46 11.08
CA ALA A 228 5.42 -6.75 11.14
C ALA A 228 5.82 -6.44 12.59
N ASP A 229 4.86 -6.06 13.44
CA ASP A 229 5.10 -5.87 14.89
C ASP A 229 5.55 -7.15 15.57
N ALA A 230 4.91 -8.27 15.25
CA ALA A 230 5.31 -9.57 15.80
C ALA A 230 6.71 -9.96 15.34
N GLY A 231 7.02 -9.80 14.05
CA GLY A 231 8.37 -10.06 13.52
C GLY A 231 9.41 -9.09 14.06
N GLY A 232 9.08 -7.81 14.22
CA GLY A 232 9.94 -6.83 14.89
C GLY A 232 10.24 -7.22 16.35
N ALA A 233 9.22 -7.70 17.06
CA ALA A 233 9.36 -8.21 18.42
C ALA A 233 10.24 -9.48 18.49
N GLU A 234 10.20 -10.34 17.47
CA GLU A 234 11.10 -11.49 17.36
C GLU A 234 12.54 -11.06 17.07
N LEU A 235 12.73 -10.04 16.22
CA LEU A 235 14.06 -9.59 15.78
C LEU A 235 14.77 -8.72 16.83
N ALA A 236 14.06 -7.80 17.49
CA ALA A 236 14.63 -6.83 18.42
C ALA A 236 14.28 -7.10 19.90
N GLY A 237 13.21 -7.82 20.14
CA GLY A 237 12.66 -8.07 21.48
C GLY A 237 11.32 -7.36 21.69
N ARG A 238 10.37 -8.06 22.33
CA ARG A 238 9.00 -7.56 22.53
C ARG A 238 8.95 -6.26 23.35
N GLY A 239 9.73 -6.20 24.43
CA GLY A 239 9.78 -5.00 25.29
C GLY A 239 10.21 -3.75 24.52
N LYS A 240 11.23 -3.87 23.67
CA LYS A 240 11.72 -2.79 22.82
C LYS A 240 10.66 -2.38 21.78
N MET A 241 9.93 -3.35 21.19
CA MET A 241 8.87 -3.05 20.21
C MET A 241 7.70 -2.30 20.87
N ILE A 242 7.30 -2.69 22.07
CA ILE A 242 6.26 -1.96 22.83
C ILE A 242 6.75 -0.55 23.16
N ALA A 243 7.99 -0.39 23.65
CA ALA A 243 8.58 0.91 23.97
C ALA A 243 8.64 1.82 22.74
N ALA A 244 9.04 1.29 21.58
CA ALA A 244 9.07 2.03 20.32
C ALA A 244 7.67 2.55 19.91
N LEU A 245 6.64 1.71 20.00
CA LEU A 245 5.26 2.10 19.69
C LEU A 245 4.72 3.13 20.71
N GLU A 246 5.05 2.99 21.99
CA GLU A 246 4.69 3.97 23.03
C GLU A 246 5.40 5.31 22.78
N ARG A 247 6.67 5.28 22.36
CA ARG A 247 7.42 6.47 21.99
C ARG A 247 6.81 7.17 20.78
N LEU A 248 6.48 6.43 19.72
CA LEU A 248 5.81 6.96 18.53
C LEU A 248 4.45 7.59 18.90
N ARG A 249 3.71 6.97 19.81
CA ARG A 249 2.45 7.53 20.30
C ARG A 249 2.65 8.89 20.97
N GLN A 250 3.63 8.99 21.87
CA GLN A 250 3.95 10.26 22.55
C GLN A 250 4.37 11.36 21.58
N LEU A 251 5.12 11.02 20.54
CA LEU A 251 5.57 11.95 19.51
C LEU A 251 4.46 12.35 18.52
N SER A 252 3.44 11.51 18.37
CA SER A 252 2.28 11.74 17.47
C SER A 252 1.13 12.47 18.17
N GLU A 253 1.09 12.53 19.50
CA GLU A 253 0.09 13.31 20.22
C GLU A 253 0.34 14.79 19.94
N PRO A 254 -0.65 15.54 19.36
CA PRO A 254 -0.51 16.98 19.22
C PRO A 254 -0.26 17.56 20.59
N SER A 255 0.83 18.29 20.77
CA SER A 255 1.03 19.14 21.92
C SER A 255 -0.26 19.94 22.11
N GLN A 256 -0.93 19.78 23.26
CA GLN A 256 -2.27 20.27 23.60
C GLN A 256 -2.58 21.61 22.89
N LEU A 257 -3.38 21.54 21.83
CA LEU A 257 -3.97 22.72 21.23
C LEU A 257 -4.76 23.45 22.33
N PRO A 258 -4.63 24.77 22.47
CA PRO A 258 -5.42 25.53 23.41
C PRO A 258 -6.89 25.15 23.29
N SER A 259 -7.58 24.92 24.40
CA SER A 259 -8.97 24.43 24.47
C SER A 259 -9.97 25.22 23.63
N GLN A 260 -9.61 26.43 23.20
CA GLN A 260 -10.38 27.27 22.28
C GLN A 260 -10.41 26.78 20.83
N MET A 261 -9.43 26.00 20.39
CA MET A 261 -9.42 25.41 19.04
C MET A 261 -10.03 23.99 19.00
N ALA A 262 -10.14 23.32 20.13
CA ALA A 262 -10.83 22.04 20.25
C ALA A 262 -12.34 22.13 19.97
N ALA A 263 -12.94 23.31 20.13
CA ALA A 263 -14.36 23.57 19.87
C ALA A 263 -14.73 23.54 18.37
N PHE A 264 -13.76 23.65 17.46
CA PHE A 264 -13.97 23.54 16.00
C PHE A 264 -13.68 22.15 15.47
N GLY A 265 -13.17 21.23 16.29
CA GLY A 265 -13.05 19.83 15.95
C GLY A 265 -14.44 19.17 15.96
N ILE A 266 -14.89 18.70 14.82
CA ILE A 266 -16.11 17.90 14.70
C ILE A 266 -15.86 16.58 15.47
N ASN A 267 -16.16 16.59 16.77
CA ASN A 267 -16.21 15.40 17.60
C ASN A 267 -17.53 14.70 17.35
N GLY A 268 -17.50 13.51 16.73
CA GLY A 268 -18.71 12.71 16.69
C GLY A 268 -18.69 11.53 15.74
N GLY A 269 -18.50 10.37 16.28
CA GLY A 269 -19.04 9.05 15.93
C GLY A 269 -18.89 8.50 14.48
N LEU A 270 -19.50 9.10 13.51
CA LEU A 270 -19.47 8.68 12.11
C LEU A 270 -18.15 9.08 11.41
N GLY A 271 -17.60 10.24 11.75
CA GLY A 271 -16.34 10.72 11.18
C GLY A 271 -15.14 9.89 11.62
N ASP A 272 -15.09 9.44 12.87
CA ASP A 272 -14.00 8.61 13.40
C ASP A 272 -14.01 7.20 12.81
N GLY A 273 -15.19 6.63 12.58
CA GLY A 273 -15.32 5.34 11.91
C GLY A 273 -14.82 5.39 10.47
N LEU A 274 -15.23 6.41 9.70
CA LEU A 274 -14.76 6.61 8.32
C LEU A 274 -13.27 6.89 8.28
N ARG A 275 -12.74 7.74 9.17
CA ARG A 275 -11.31 8.03 9.27
C ARG A 275 -10.49 6.76 9.51
N LYS A 276 -10.92 5.89 10.43
CA LYS A 276 -10.27 4.59 10.69
C LYS A 276 -10.24 3.68 9.47
N LEU A 277 -11.27 3.70 8.61
CA LEU A 277 -11.30 2.90 7.38
C LEU A 277 -10.21 3.30 6.38
N PHE A 278 -9.87 4.60 6.31
CA PHE A 278 -8.87 5.14 5.40
C PHE A 278 -7.47 5.28 6.00
N MET A 279 -7.24 4.83 7.24
CA MET A 279 -5.90 4.78 7.83
C MET A 279 -5.09 3.63 7.25
N THR A 280 -3.82 3.90 6.94
CA THR A 280 -2.86 2.89 6.47
C THR A 280 -2.31 2.03 7.60
N HIS A 281 -2.27 2.56 8.81
CA HIS A 281 -1.81 1.88 10.02
C HIS A 281 -2.94 1.80 11.04
N PRO A 282 -3.00 0.70 11.84
CA PRO A 282 -3.91 0.62 12.98
C PRO A 282 -3.52 1.64 14.05
N PRO A 283 -4.44 2.05 14.94
CA PRO A 283 -4.12 2.81 16.13
C PRO A 283 -2.98 2.17 16.93
N LEU A 284 -2.04 3.00 17.42
CA LEU A 284 -0.87 2.50 18.15
C LEU A 284 -1.26 1.71 19.41
N GLU A 285 -2.35 2.09 20.07
CA GLU A 285 -2.91 1.39 21.22
C GLU A 285 -3.28 -0.05 20.88
N GLU A 286 -3.95 -0.28 19.74
CA GLU A 286 -4.35 -1.60 19.28
C GLU A 286 -3.12 -2.49 18.98
N ARG A 287 -2.06 -1.90 18.41
CA ARG A 287 -0.79 -2.58 18.12
C ARG A 287 -0.07 -2.97 19.40
N ILE A 288 0.03 -2.05 20.37
CA ILE A 288 0.63 -2.29 21.70
C ILE A 288 -0.13 -3.40 22.44
N GLU A 289 -1.46 -3.34 22.47
CA GLU A 289 -2.26 -4.38 23.11
C GLU A 289 -2.10 -5.75 22.45
N ALA A 290 -2.04 -5.79 21.12
CA ALA A 290 -1.83 -7.05 20.39
C ALA A 290 -0.47 -7.68 20.74
N LEU A 291 0.59 -6.88 20.93
CA LEU A 291 1.89 -7.38 21.39
C LEU A 291 1.86 -7.86 22.85
N ARG A 292 1.11 -7.19 23.74
CA ARG A 292 0.95 -7.59 25.14
C ARG A 292 0.20 -8.92 25.28
N ARG A 293 -0.82 -9.15 24.44
CA ARG A 293 -1.65 -10.38 24.46
C ARG A 293 -0.93 -11.63 23.91
N ARG A 294 0.14 -11.46 23.15
CA ARG A 294 0.94 -12.57 22.61
C ARG A 294 1.97 -13.13 23.61
N ALA A 295 1.77 -12.87 24.91
CA ALA A 295 2.62 -13.33 25.99
C ALA A 295 2.60 -14.84 26.16
#